data_f064dfcfc44601c6ed6a88145d9882bb
#
_entry.id   f064dfcfc44601c6ed6a88145d9882bb
#
_cell.length_a   1.000
_cell.length_b   1.000
_cell.length_c   1.000
_cell.angle_alpha   90.00
_cell.angle_beta   90.00
_cell.angle_gamma   90.00
#
_symmetry.space_group_name_H-M   'P 1'
#
loop_
_entity.id
_entity.type
_entity.pdbx_description
1 polymer ?
#
loop_
_entity_poly.entity_id
_entity_poly.type
_entity_poly.pdbx_seq_one_letter_code
_entity_poly.pdbx_strand_id
1 'polypeptide(L)'
;MNISAQDVINAIFHPDDTVCLRIFDDRKEGIFTGAKMSVEAGKFFAVESTLKEHNQKNHGIFFVVNSGGQTDDSITRINAQFVEMDDKTFEEQQTLIDAFPLPPSMVIRTRKSLHTYWFVKEAKVSLFRPIQKALVQHFGGDPACVNESRVMRLPGFYHCKKEPVLVECISFHPERRYTQEQLIERLPVSQEAEEQPKVPLHGEQKGIGVVEAECDFIKYCRDNAAVLSEHDWYAMISNLSVFEGGAAVIHQYSKPYPKYSFEETQNKIQHFRRSGTKPMTCRTIAEKGFSCPKLRSGQCSCKSPAALCFQPLSIDGIRALLLQQKVQNAVVEDLQTARNFVSEYLYNVDSVTAESMIHYDLKQHFGFKNADVKPLLALQKELYKAFQNKSETRKHRSGMEIPDWYEM
;
A
#
# COMPACT_ATOMS: atom_id res chain seq x y z
N MET A 1 -32.68 -1.66 26.79
CA MET A 1 -32.02 -2.97 27.03
C MET A 1 -30.52 -2.70 27.25
N ASN A 2 -29.93 -3.33 28.25
CA ASN A 2 -28.47 -3.19 28.43
C ASN A 2 -27.79 -4.30 27.60
N ILE A 3 -27.27 -3.96 26.44
CA ILE A 3 -26.63 -4.92 25.53
C ILE A 3 -25.20 -5.10 25.98
N SER A 4 -24.82 -6.33 26.32
CA SER A 4 -23.47 -6.66 26.76
C SER A 4 -22.49 -6.83 25.60
N ALA A 5 -21.19 -6.84 25.89
CA ALA A 5 -20.15 -7.19 24.91
C ALA A 5 -20.37 -8.59 24.31
N GLN A 6 -20.79 -9.57 25.14
CA GLN A 6 -21.10 -10.93 24.68
C GLN A 6 -22.27 -10.95 23.70
N ASP A 7 -23.35 -10.13 23.93
CA ASP A 7 -24.48 -10.05 23.01
C ASP A 7 -24.04 -9.53 21.63
N VAL A 8 -23.17 -8.52 21.62
CA VAL A 8 -22.61 -7.96 20.36
C VAL A 8 -21.75 -8.99 19.64
N ILE A 9 -20.89 -9.70 20.37
CA ILE A 9 -20.07 -10.77 19.78
C ILE A 9 -20.94 -11.87 19.19
N ASN A 10 -21.95 -12.32 19.93
CA ASN A 10 -22.89 -13.37 19.46
C ASN A 10 -23.72 -12.94 18.23
N ALA A 11 -24.00 -11.64 18.09
CA ALA A 11 -24.71 -11.13 16.92
C ALA A 11 -23.86 -11.06 15.66
N ILE A 12 -22.55 -10.84 15.80
CA ILE A 12 -21.62 -10.63 14.68
C ILE A 12 -20.98 -11.96 14.24
N PHE A 13 -20.63 -12.82 15.19
CA PHE A 13 -19.81 -14.02 14.97
C PHE A 13 -20.61 -15.32 15.18
N HIS A 14 -20.22 -16.38 14.47
CA HIS A 14 -20.66 -17.73 14.84
C HIS A 14 -19.93 -18.19 16.12
N PRO A 15 -20.51 -19.08 16.91
CA PRO A 15 -19.90 -19.55 18.16
C PRO A 15 -18.47 -20.07 18.03
N ASP A 16 -18.14 -20.73 16.92
CA ASP A 16 -16.84 -21.33 16.62
C ASP A 16 -15.85 -20.36 15.95
N ASP A 17 -16.27 -19.13 15.65
CA ASP A 17 -15.40 -18.13 15.05
C ASP A 17 -14.35 -17.64 16.04
N THR A 18 -13.19 -17.34 15.53
CA THR A 18 -12.15 -16.64 16.29
C THR A 18 -12.42 -15.14 16.30
N VAL A 19 -12.74 -14.60 17.47
CA VAL A 19 -12.81 -13.15 17.71
C VAL A 19 -11.42 -12.63 18.01
N CYS A 20 -10.94 -11.71 17.20
CA CYS A 20 -9.66 -11.05 17.38
C CYS A 20 -9.84 -9.73 18.14
N LEU A 21 -9.18 -9.61 19.28
CA LEU A 21 -9.22 -8.45 20.15
C LEU A 21 -7.90 -7.68 20.09
N ARG A 22 -7.98 -6.37 20.21
CA ARG A 22 -6.82 -5.49 20.37
C ARG A 22 -7.02 -4.56 21.54
N ILE A 23 -5.96 -4.39 22.30
CA ILE A 23 -5.94 -3.56 23.51
C ILE A 23 -4.89 -2.49 23.28
N PHE A 24 -5.26 -1.22 23.42
CA PHE A 24 -4.35 -0.10 23.25
C PHE A 24 -4.36 0.79 24.48
N ASP A 25 -3.23 1.43 24.79
CA ASP A 25 -3.19 2.52 25.76
C ASP A 25 -3.91 3.74 25.19
N ASP A 26 -5.11 4.02 25.70
CA ASP A 26 -5.92 5.16 25.25
C ASP A 26 -5.27 6.51 25.55
N ARG A 27 -4.49 6.61 26.62
CA ARG A 27 -3.83 7.87 27.04
C ARG A 27 -2.45 8.07 26.42
N LYS A 28 -1.80 6.99 25.96
CA LYS A 28 -0.44 6.98 25.45
C LYS A 28 0.60 7.52 26.46
N GLU A 29 0.33 7.36 27.74
CA GLU A 29 1.16 7.88 28.85
C GLU A 29 2.02 6.77 29.48
N GLY A 30 1.80 5.51 29.11
CA GLY A 30 2.43 4.34 29.71
C GLY A 30 3.45 3.63 28.82
N ILE A 31 4.08 2.61 29.40
CA ILE A 31 5.02 1.70 28.73
C ILE A 31 4.24 0.62 27.90
N PHE A 32 2.91 0.56 28.07
CA PHE A 32 2.11 -0.46 27.40
C PHE A 32 1.99 -0.18 25.90
N THR A 33 2.62 -1.02 25.10
CA THR A 33 2.67 -0.90 23.62
C THR A 33 1.45 -1.50 22.92
N GLY A 34 0.53 -2.11 23.70
CA GLY A 34 -0.67 -2.80 23.20
C GLY A 34 -0.58 -4.32 23.33
N ALA A 35 -1.73 -4.97 23.24
CA ALA A 35 -1.83 -6.43 23.23
C ALA A 35 -2.82 -6.91 22.15
N LYS A 36 -2.61 -8.14 21.68
CA LYS A 36 -3.52 -8.86 20.81
C LYS A 36 -3.97 -10.13 21.53
N MET A 37 -5.26 -10.40 21.46
CA MET A 37 -5.86 -11.62 22.00
C MET A 37 -6.77 -12.24 20.94
N SER A 38 -6.98 -13.53 21.04
CA SER A 38 -7.94 -14.26 20.21
C SER A 38 -8.69 -15.25 21.09
N VAL A 39 -10.01 -15.34 20.90
CA VAL A 39 -10.90 -16.22 21.66
C VAL A 39 -12.01 -16.72 20.72
N GLU A 40 -12.53 -17.92 20.94
CA GLU A 40 -13.74 -18.39 20.30
C GLU A 40 -14.93 -17.54 20.75
N ALA A 41 -15.81 -17.12 19.84
CA ALA A 41 -16.95 -16.25 20.15
C ALA A 41 -17.84 -16.84 21.24
N GLY A 42 -18.14 -18.14 21.19
CA GLY A 42 -18.90 -18.84 22.20
C GLY A 42 -18.23 -18.91 23.59
N LYS A 43 -16.93 -18.61 23.66
CA LYS A 43 -16.14 -18.61 24.91
C LYS A 43 -15.65 -17.21 25.30
N PHE A 44 -16.23 -16.14 24.71
CA PHE A 44 -15.80 -14.76 24.97
C PHE A 44 -15.83 -14.40 26.48
N PHE A 45 -16.80 -14.91 27.22
CA PHE A 45 -16.89 -14.74 28.67
C PHE A 45 -15.60 -15.10 29.45
N ALA A 46 -14.81 -16.03 28.90
CA ALA A 46 -13.55 -16.47 29.56
C ALA A 46 -12.45 -15.41 29.60
N VAL A 47 -12.51 -14.41 28.70
CA VAL A 47 -11.53 -13.32 28.62
C VAL A 47 -12.06 -12.00 29.17
N GLU A 48 -13.34 -11.91 29.48
CA GLU A 48 -14.00 -10.64 29.86
C GLU A 48 -13.39 -10.02 31.13
N SER A 49 -13.01 -10.82 32.13
CA SER A 49 -12.34 -10.33 33.35
C SER A 49 -11.00 -9.69 33.02
N THR A 50 -10.18 -10.33 32.18
CA THR A 50 -8.89 -9.79 31.72
C THR A 50 -9.07 -8.48 30.97
N LEU A 51 -10.09 -8.39 30.11
CA LEU A 51 -10.40 -7.15 29.38
C LEU A 51 -10.81 -6.03 30.33
N LYS A 52 -11.60 -6.33 31.38
CA LYS A 52 -11.98 -5.36 32.43
C LYS A 52 -10.76 -4.85 33.21
N GLU A 53 -9.82 -5.74 33.56
CA GLU A 53 -8.56 -5.35 34.21
C GLU A 53 -7.73 -4.41 33.34
N HIS A 54 -7.62 -4.69 32.04
CA HIS A 54 -6.97 -3.77 31.10
C HIS A 54 -7.69 -2.43 31.05
N ASN A 55 -9.01 -2.45 30.95
CA ASN A 55 -9.79 -1.21 30.83
C ASN A 55 -9.70 -0.34 32.10
N GLN A 56 -9.63 -0.93 33.29
CA GLN A 56 -9.36 -0.23 34.57
C GLN A 56 -8.00 0.48 34.57
N LYS A 57 -7.04 0.01 33.77
CA LYS A 57 -5.72 0.62 33.55
C LYS A 57 -5.70 1.65 32.43
N ASN A 58 -6.87 2.16 32.04
CA ASN A 58 -7.09 3.11 30.92
C ASN A 58 -6.75 2.54 29.52
N HIS A 59 -6.75 1.23 29.36
CA HIS A 59 -6.57 0.62 28.06
C HIS A 59 -7.93 0.51 27.33
N GLY A 60 -8.00 0.96 26.11
CA GLY A 60 -9.16 0.81 25.25
C GLY A 60 -9.27 -0.61 24.71
N ILE A 61 -10.48 -1.17 24.70
CA ILE A 61 -10.77 -2.51 24.22
C ILE A 61 -11.42 -2.42 22.84
N PHE A 62 -10.83 -3.15 21.89
CA PHE A 62 -11.25 -3.17 20.50
C PHE A 62 -11.39 -4.60 19.99
N PHE A 63 -12.22 -4.79 18.97
CA PHE A 63 -12.35 -6.06 18.27
C PHE A 63 -12.25 -5.85 16.76
N VAL A 64 -11.71 -6.83 16.04
CA VAL A 64 -11.77 -6.91 14.59
C VAL A 64 -13.20 -7.32 14.23
N VAL A 65 -13.88 -6.53 13.40
CA VAL A 65 -15.31 -6.73 13.09
C VAL A 65 -15.55 -7.99 12.24
N ASN A 66 -14.62 -8.30 11.35
CA ASN A 66 -14.72 -9.42 10.42
C ASN A 66 -13.99 -10.66 10.93
N SER A 67 -14.42 -11.85 10.48
CA SER A 67 -13.85 -13.13 10.92
C SER A 67 -12.62 -13.53 10.11
N GLY A 68 -11.67 -14.20 10.77
CA GLY A 68 -10.47 -14.77 10.17
C GLY A 68 -9.24 -14.53 11.04
N GLY A 69 -8.74 -13.29 11.12
CA GLY A 69 -7.53 -13.03 11.89
C GLY A 69 -7.26 -11.56 12.17
N GLN A 70 -6.00 -11.25 12.47
CA GLN A 70 -5.56 -9.93 12.94
C GLN A 70 -5.09 -8.99 11.81
N THR A 71 -5.03 -9.46 10.55
CA THR A 71 -4.54 -8.70 9.39
C THR A 71 -5.52 -8.79 8.23
N ASP A 72 -5.49 -7.86 7.29
CA ASP A 72 -6.41 -7.83 6.15
C ASP A 72 -6.38 -9.15 5.36
N ASP A 73 -5.19 -9.67 5.09
CA ASP A 73 -5.01 -10.94 4.36
C ASP A 73 -5.53 -12.18 5.10
N SER A 74 -5.71 -12.09 6.41
CA SER A 74 -6.23 -13.18 7.24
C SER A 74 -7.76 -13.16 7.38
N ILE A 75 -8.43 -12.13 6.87
CA ILE A 75 -9.90 -12.06 6.91
C ILE A 75 -10.48 -12.99 5.86
N THR A 76 -11.31 -13.92 6.32
CA THR A 76 -11.94 -14.95 5.48
C THR A 76 -13.44 -14.72 5.30
N ARG A 77 -14.08 -13.95 6.19
CA ARG A 77 -15.51 -13.65 6.12
C ARG A 77 -15.80 -12.24 6.57
N ILE A 78 -16.63 -11.55 5.81
CA ILE A 78 -17.15 -10.23 6.16
C ILE A 78 -18.43 -10.39 6.96
N ASN A 79 -18.47 -9.83 8.16
CA ASN A 79 -19.60 -9.88 9.06
C ASN A 79 -20.45 -8.60 9.00
N ALA A 80 -19.82 -7.45 8.78
CA ALA A 80 -20.49 -6.17 8.69
C ALA A 80 -19.73 -5.17 7.82
N GLN A 81 -20.47 -4.23 7.24
CA GLN A 81 -19.98 -2.93 6.80
C GLN A 81 -20.24 -1.92 7.92
N PHE A 82 -19.39 -0.90 8.07
CA PHE A 82 -19.50 0.01 9.21
C PHE A 82 -18.89 1.38 8.91
N VAL A 83 -19.25 2.39 9.70
CA VAL A 83 -18.70 3.74 9.60
C VAL A 83 -18.59 4.37 10.99
N GLU A 84 -17.59 5.25 11.17
CA GLU A 84 -17.47 6.16 12.30
C GLU A 84 -17.29 7.60 11.79
N MET A 85 -17.86 8.58 12.52
CA MET A 85 -17.97 9.98 12.09
C MET A 85 -17.44 10.94 13.17
N ASP A 86 -16.15 10.93 13.43
CA ASP A 86 -15.52 11.63 14.56
C ASP A 86 -15.60 13.18 14.52
N ASP A 87 -15.82 13.75 13.34
CA ASP A 87 -15.78 15.21 13.11
C ASP A 87 -17.15 15.88 13.09
N LYS A 88 -18.22 15.14 13.46
CA LYS A 88 -19.61 15.61 13.47
C LYS A 88 -20.21 15.53 14.87
N THR A 89 -21.17 16.39 15.18
CA THR A 89 -21.98 16.26 16.42
C THR A 89 -22.84 14.99 16.38
N PHE A 90 -23.29 14.52 17.53
CA PHE A 90 -24.16 13.34 17.60
C PHE A 90 -25.49 13.54 16.86
N GLU A 91 -26.05 14.77 16.87
CA GLU A 91 -27.24 15.14 16.13
C GLU A 91 -27.06 15.06 14.62
N GLU A 92 -25.93 15.56 14.12
CA GLU A 92 -25.57 15.46 12.70
C GLU A 92 -25.35 14.00 12.27
N GLN A 93 -24.64 13.22 13.09
CA GLN A 93 -24.43 11.80 12.85
C GLN A 93 -25.76 11.03 12.80
N GLN A 94 -26.64 11.27 13.77
CA GLN A 94 -27.97 10.64 13.81
C GLN A 94 -28.81 11.02 12.60
N THR A 95 -28.81 12.29 12.21
CA THR A 95 -29.53 12.77 11.02
C THR A 95 -29.05 12.04 9.74
N LEU A 96 -27.76 11.84 9.58
CA LEU A 96 -27.22 11.10 8.45
C LEU A 96 -27.61 9.62 8.50
N ILE A 97 -27.59 9.00 9.68
CA ILE A 97 -28.00 7.60 9.87
C ILE A 97 -29.48 7.42 9.53
N ASP A 98 -30.33 8.32 10.00
CA ASP A 98 -31.78 8.26 9.79
C ASP A 98 -32.17 8.54 8.33
N ALA A 99 -31.36 9.35 7.62
CA ALA A 99 -31.56 9.63 6.20
C ALA A 99 -31.13 8.48 5.28
N PHE A 100 -30.32 7.54 5.77
CA PHE A 100 -29.87 6.43 4.95
C PHE A 100 -30.96 5.38 4.76
N PRO A 101 -31.26 4.96 3.51
CA PRO A 101 -32.42 4.10 3.22
C PRO A 101 -32.40 2.71 3.86
N LEU A 102 -31.22 2.23 4.30
CA LEU A 102 -31.06 0.96 4.99
C LEU A 102 -30.80 1.22 6.47
N PRO A 103 -31.77 0.97 7.37
CA PRO A 103 -31.57 1.14 8.80
C PRO A 103 -30.43 0.27 9.33
N PRO A 104 -29.55 0.77 10.22
CA PRO A 104 -28.43 0.00 10.72
C PRO A 104 -28.89 -1.23 11.52
N SER A 105 -28.05 -2.26 11.52
CA SER A 105 -28.22 -3.44 12.37
C SER A 105 -27.80 -3.15 13.82
N MET A 106 -26.83 -2.26 14.00
CA MET A 106 -26.32 -1.89 15.31
C MET A 106 -25.71 -0.48 15.28
N VAL A 107 -25.89 0.27 16.39
CA VAL A 107 -25.21 1.55 16.61
C VAL A 107 -24.55 1.52 17.98
N ILE A 108 -23.25 1.78 18.03
CA ILE A 108 -22.47 1.88 19.25
C ILE A 108 -22.06 3.33 19.44
N ARG A 109 -22.44 3.90 20.59
CA ARG A 109 -22.05 5.25 21.01
C ARG A 109 -20.70 5.21 21.72
N THR A 110 -19.76 5.96 21.23
CA THR A 110 -18.47 6.21 21.87
C THR A 110 -18.43 7.64 22.42
N ARG A 111 -17.26 8.12 22.83
CA ARG A 111 -17.08 9.50 23.31
C ARG A 111 -17.47 10.56 22.26
N LYS A 112 -17.21 10.30 20.97
CA LYS A 112 -17.33 11.29 19.90
C LYS A 112 -18.19 10.82 18.73
N SER A 113 -18.32 9.51 18.53
CA SER A 113 -18.84 8.94 17.32
C SER A 113 -19.90 7.90 17.60
N LEU A 114 -20.87 7.84 16.69
CA LEU A 114 -21.79 6.73 16.54
C LEU A 114 -21.19 5.74 15.54
N HIS A 115 -20.60 4.66 16.05
CA HIS A 115 -20.16 3.57 15.20
C HIS A 115 -21.37 2.81 14.69
N THR A 116 -21.63 2.90 13.42
CA THR A 116 -22.85 2.38 12.78
C THR A 116 -22.51 1.18 11.94
N TYR A 117 -23.27 0.08 12.09
CA TYR A 117 -22.99 -1.21 11.46
C TYR A 117 -24.19 -1.71 10.65
N TRP A 118 -23.91 -2.23 9.46
CA TRP A 118 -24.84 -3.01 8.65
C TRP A 118 -24.30 -4.43 8.58
N PHE A 119 -24.94 -5.36 9.29
CA PHE A 119 -24.56 -6.77 9.26
C PHE A 119 -24.83 -7.33 7.88
N VAL A 120 -23.90 -8.10 7.35
CA VAL A 120 -24.02 -8.67 6.01
C VAL A 120 -24.13 -10.18 6.05
N LYS A 121 -24.76 -10.74 5.01
CA LYS A 121 -24.87 -12.17 4.74
C LYS A 121 -24.31 -12.47 3.36
N GLU A 122 -23.74 -13.67 3.19
CA GLU A 122 -23.20 -14.15 1.90
C GLU A 122 -22.20 -13.17 1.25
N ALA A 123 -21.47 -12.46 2.09
CA ALA A 123 -20.62 -11.36 1.66
C ALA A 123 -19.29 -11.86 1.07
N LYS A 124 -18.90 -11.28 -0.07
CA LYS A 124 -17.60 -11.48 -0.70
C LYS A 124 -16.56 -10.54 -0.08
N VAL A 125 -15.40 -11.07 0.28
CA VAL A 125 -14.30 -10.27 0.84
C VAL A 125 -13.85 -9.18 -0.13
N SER A 126 -13.80 -9.49 -1.43
CA SER A 126 -13.41 -8.55 -2.49
C SER A 126 -14.30 -7.31 -2.61
N LEU A 127 -15.57 -7.40 -2.22
CA LEU A 127 -16.51 -6.28 -2.25
C LEU A 127 -16.48 -5.42 -0.97
N PHE A 128 -15.76 -5.84 0.07
CA PHE A 128 -15.71 -5.10 1.33
C PHE A 128 -15.19 -3.67 1.14
N ARG A 129 -13.97 -3.52 0.62
CA ARG A 129 -13.33 -2.20 0.46
C ARG A 129 -14.08 -1.23 -0.44
N PRO A 130 -14.59 -1.63 -1.62
CA PRO A 130 -15.39 -0.74 -2.45
C PRO A 130 -16.62 -0.19 -1.71
N ILE A 131 -17.39 -1.06 -1.05
CA ILE A 131 -18.57 -0.67 -0.29
C ILE A 131 -18.16 0.19 0.91
N GLN A 132 -17.11 -0.19 1.61
CA GLN A 132 -16.62 0.52 2.79
C GLN A 132 -16.16 1.95 2.44
N LYS A 133 -15.46 2.13 1.31
CA LYS A 133 -15.08 3.46 0.81
C LYS A 133 -16.31 4.30 0.45
N ALA A 134 -17.31 3.71 -0.19
CA ALA A 134 -18.55 4.40 -0.55
C ALA A 134 -19.36 4.81 0.71
N LEU A 135 -19.40 3.96 1.74
CA LEU A 135 -19.99 4.31 3.05
C LEU A 135 -19.24 5.48 3.69
N VAL A 136 -17.93 5.39 3.81
CA VAL A 136 -17.09 6.48 4.37
C VAL A 136 -17.32 7.79 3.63
N GLN A 137 -17.36 7.76 2.30
CA GLN A 137 -17.63 8.94 1.48
C GLN A 137 -19.05 9.48 1.70
N HIS A 138 -20.08 8.61 1.72
CA HIS A 138 -21.48 8.98 1.88
C HIS A 138 -21.73 9.68 3.24
N PHE A 139 -21.18 9.11 4.32
CA PHE A 139 -21.36 9.64 5.66
C PHE A 139 -20.33 10.70 6.05
N GLY A 140 -19.30 10.95 5.22
CA GLY A 140 -18.15 11.78 5.58
C GLY A 140 -17.47 11.22 6.84
N GLY A 141 -17.25 9.90 6.87
CA GLY A 141 -16.64 9.19 7.99
C GLY A 141 -15.12 9.20 7.96
N ASP A 142 -14.47 8.53 8.94
CA ASP A 142 -13.01 8.41 9.02
C ASP A 142 -12.45 7.64 7.79
N PRO A 143 -11.61 8.28 6.94
CA PRO A 143 -11.01 7.63 5.78
C PRO A 143 -10.14 6.40 6.11
N ALA A 144 -9.70 6.27 7.36
CA ALA A 144 -8.96 5.10 7.82
C ALA A 144 -9.85 3.86 8.05
N CYS A 145 -11.19 4.01 8.07
CA CYS A 145 -12.15 2.91 8.27
C CYS A 145 -12.44 2.13 6.98
N VAL A 146 -11.41 1.69 6.22
CA VAL A 146 -11.60 1.05 4.91
C VAL A 146 -10.97 -0.32 4.76
N ASN A 147 -10.26 -0.82 5.76
CA ASN A 147 -9.57 -2.11 5.70
C ASN A 147 -10.34 -3.23 6.39
N GLU A 148 -10.17 -4.47 5.92
CA GLU A 148 -10.94 -5.65 6.33
C GLU A 148 -10.72 -6.03 7.81
N SER A 149 -9.49 -5.84 8.32
CA SER A 149 -9.13 -6.11 9.73
C SER A 149 -9.28 -4.91 10.65
N ARG A 150 -10.08 -3.91 10.23
CA ARG A 150 -10.33 -2.73 11.05
C ARG A 150 -10.87 -3.11 12.42
N VAL A 151 -10.30 -2.49 13.43
CA VAL A 151 -10.75 -2.66 14.80
C VAL A 151 -11.67 -1.52 15.21
N MET A 152 -12.75 -1.90 15.88
CA MET A 152 -13.75 -0.98 16.42
C MET A 152 -13.84 -1.17 17.92
N ARG A 153 -14.27 -0.13 18.65
CA ARG A 153 -14.42 -0.23 20.11
C ARG A 153 -15.52 -1.22 20.47
N LEU A 154 -15.19 -2.09 21.42
CA LEU A 154 -16.15 -3.05 21.96
C LEU A 154 -17.03 -2.37 23.03
N PRO A 155 -18.35 -2.47 22.96
CA PRO A 155 -19.25 -1.91 24.00
C PRO A 155 -19.11 -2.65 25.34
N GLY A 156 -19.51 -2.01 26.43
CA GLY A 156 -19.36 -2.52 27.78
C GLY A 156 -18.04 -2.15 28.45
N PHE A 157 -17.15 -1.46 27.74
CA PHE A 157 -15.86 -0.97 28.23
C PHE A 157 -15.77 0.56 28.11
N TYR A 158 -14.91 1.19 28.90
CA TYR A 158 -14.72 2.62 28.88
C TYR A 158 -13.74 3.07 27.81
N HIS A 159 -14.08 4.16 27.13
CA HIS A 159 -13.17 4.92 26.29
C HIS A 159 -12.39 5.89 27.17
N CYS A 160 -11.12 5.61 27.46
CA CYS A 160 -10.34 6.26 28.50
C CYS A 160 -9.38 7.35 27.99
N LYS A 161 -9.51 7.81 26.75
CA LYS A 161 -8.59 8.80 26.13
C LYS A 161 -8.56 10.15 26.88
N LYS A 162 -9.66 10.50 27.57
CA LYS A 162 -9.84 11.62 28.49
C LYS A 162 -10.61 11.08 29.71
N GLU A 163 -11.55 11.86 30.27
CA GLU A 163 -12.50 11.35 31.23
C GLU A 163 -13.17 10.08 30.68
N PRO A 164 -13.21 8.98 31.46
CA PRO A 164 -13.77 7.74 30.98
C PRO A 164 -15.24 7.87 30.58
N VAL A 165 -15.57 7.43 29.38
CA VAL A 165 -16.97 7.38 28.88
C VAL A 165 -17.28 5.95 28.51
N LEU A 166 -18.36 5.39 29.03
CA LEU A 166 -18.81 4.06 28.68
C LEU A 166 -19.15 3.99 27.19
N VAL A 167 -18.63 2.97 26.51
CA VAL A 167 -19.01 2.64 25.14
C VAL A 167 -20.27 1.78 25.19
N GLU A 168 -21.36 2.27 24.61
CA GLU A 168 -22.69 1.68 24.76
C GLU A 168 -23.28 1.29 23.41
N CYS A 169 -23.91 0.14 23.35
CA CYS A 169 -24.76 -0.23 22.22
C CYS A 169 -26.15 0.43 22.42
N ILE A 170 -26.45 1.47 21.64
CA ILE A 170 -27.66 2.28 21.76
C ILE A 170 -28.78 1.85 20.82
N SER A 171 -28.49 1.10 19.78
CA SER A 171 -29.45 0.49 18.86
C SER A 171 -28.98 -0.90 18.48
N PHE A 172 -29.86 -1.91 18.57
CA PHE A 172 -29.45 -3.31 18.36
C PHE A 172 -30.55 -4.11 17.70
N HIS A 173 -30.34 -4.51 16.45
CA HIS A 173 -31.27 -5.21 15.59
C HIS A 173 -30.49 -6.33 14.84
N PRO A 174 -30.07 -7.39 15.54
CA PRO A 174 -29.20 -8.44 14.96
C PRO A 174 -29.88 -9.24 13.83
N GLU A 175 -31.20 -9.19 13.75
CA GLU A 175 -32.02 -9.79 12.68
C GLU A 175 -31.89 -9.04 11.35
N ARG A 176 -31.50 -7.75 11.37
CA ARG A 176 -31.30 -6.95 10.16
C ARG A 176 -29.97 -7.33 9.52
N ARG A 177 -30.04 -8.10 8.44
CA ARG A 177 -28.87 -8.50 7.67
C ARG A 177 -29.11 -8.20 6.21
N TYR A 178 -28.11 -7.57 5.58
CA TYR A 178 -28.16 -7.09 4.22
C TYR A 178 -27.25 -7.93 3.31
N THR A 179 -27.55 -7.97 2.02
CA THR A 179 -26.56 -8.40 1.03
C THR A 179 -25.69 -7.21 0.64
N GLN A 180 -24.52 -7.47 0.07
CA GLN A 180 -23.65 -6.40 -0.39
C GLN A 180 -24.27 -5.64 -1.58
N GLU A 181 -25.09 -6.32 -2.41
CA GLU A 181 -25.81 -5.72 -3.50
C GLU A 181 -26.83 -4.67 -3.00
N GLN A 182 -27.55 -4.95 -1.91
CA GLN A 182 -28.48 -3.97 -1.31
C GLN A 182 -27.76 -2.70 -0.85
N LEU A 183 -26.53 -2.82 -0.34
CA LEU A 183 -25.70 -1.66 0.03
C LEU A 183 -25.21 -0.91 -1.21
N ILE A 184 -24.74 -1.63 -2.24
CA ILE A 184 -24.28 -1.05 -3.52
C ILE A 184 -25.38 -0.25 -4.20
N GLU A 185 -26.64 -0.75 -4.21
CA GLU A 185 -27.78 -0.04 -4.78
C GLU A 185 -28.10 1.31 -4.10
N ARG A 186 -27.67 1.51 -2.86
CA ARG A 186 -27.96 2.71 -2.06
C ARG A 186 -26.76 3.64 -1.88
N LEU A 187 -25.61 3.20 -2.31
CA LEU A 187 -24.36 3.96 -2.22
C LEU A 187 -23.90 4.32 -3.64
N PRO A 188 -23.27 5.48 -3.82
CA PRO A 188 -22.54 5.76 -5.06
C PRO A 188 -21.25 4.90 -5.11
N VAL A 189 -21.43 3.59 -5.10
CA VAL A 189 -20.34 2.69 -5.43
C VAL A 189 -20.13 2.91 -6.92
N SER A 190 -19.05 3.61 -7.28
CA SER A 190 -18.66 3.70 -8.67
C SER A 190 -18.52 2.29 -9.19
N GLN A 191 -19.25 1.96 -10.27
CA GLN A 191 -19.12 0.67 -10.97
C GLN A 191 -17.70 0.43 -11.52
N GLU A 192 -16.85 1.43 -11.44
CA GLU A 192 -15.39 1.33 -11.59
C GLU A 192 -14.71 0.42 -10.55
N ALA A 193 -15.47 -0.08 -9.55
CA ALA A 193 -14.98 -1.08 -8.61
C ALA A 193 -15.14 -2.54 -9.10
N GLU A 194 -15.84 -2.82 -10.20
CA GLU A 194 -15.62 -4.02 -10.99
C GLU A 194 -14.33 -3.80 -11.77
N GLU A 195 -13.23 -4.32 -11.19
CA GLU A 195 -11.97 -4.57 -11.87
C GLU A 195 -11.74 -3.70 -13.14
N GLN A 196 -11.51 -2.40 -12.97
CA GLN A 196 -10.35 -1.94 -13.70
C GLN A 196 -9.25 -2.90 -13.22
N PRO A 197 -8.61 -3.65 -14.13
CA PRO A 197 -7.42 -4.36 -13.75
C PRO A 197 -6.60 -3.28 -13.07
N LYS A 198 -6.38 -3.41 -11.76
CA LYS A 198 -5.43 -2.57 -11.05
C LYS A 198 -4.23 -2.65 -11.94
N VAL A 199 -3.95 -1.56 -12.68
CA VAL A 199 -2.75 -1.50 -13.51
C VAL A 199 -1.69 -2.06 -12.61
N PRO A 200 -1.06 -3.17 -12.98
CA PRO A 200 -0.24 -3.89 -12.03
C PRO A 200 0.90 -2.96 -11.63
N LEU A 201 0.69 -2.24 -10.53
CA LEU A 201 1.73 -1.49 -9.83
C LEU A 201 2.84 -2.45 -9.35
N HIS A 202 2.72 -3.74 -9.66
CA HIS A 202 3.31 -4.80 -8.87
C HIS A 202 4.15 -5.74 -9.72
N GLY A 203 5.38 -5.28 -10.00
CA GLY A 203 6.40 -6.18 -10.53
C GLY A 203 6.48 -6.28 -12.05
N GLU A 204 5.76 -5.41 -12.78
CA GLU A 204 5.78 -5.39 -14.25
C GLU A 204 6.39 -4.13 -14.83
N GLN A 205 6.66 -3.12 -13.99
CA GLN A 205 7.26 -1.89 -14.45
C GLN A 205 8.73 -2.11 -14.81
N LYS A 206 9.13 -1.68 -16.01
CA LYS A 206 10.53 -1.71 -16.44
C LYS A 206 11.30 -0.49 -15.91
N GLY A 207 12.61 -0.59 -15.87
CA GLY A 207 13.48 0.55 -15.54
C GLY A 207 14.00 0.56 -14.10
N ILE A 208 13.98 -0.58 -13.38
CA ILE A 208 14.56 -0.68 -12.04
C ILE A 208 16.03 -0.25 -12.02
N GLY A 209 16.80 -0.60 -13.04
CA GLY A 209 18.21 -0.22 -13.17
C GLY A 209 18.43 1.30 -13.18
N VAL A 210 17.48 2.08 -13.71
CA VAL A 210 17.51 3.54 -13.64
C VAL A 210 17.46 4.01 -12.19
N VAL A 211 16.56 3.41 -11.41
CA VAL A 211 16.38 3.78 -10.00
C VAL A 211 17.59 3.37 -9.17
N GLU A 212 18.17 2.20 -9.44
CA GLU A 212 19.43 1.73 -8.80
C GLU A 212 20.61 2.63 -9.12
N ALA A 213 20.71 3.08 -10.39
CA ALA A 213 21.82 3.91 -10.87
C ALA A 213 21.71 5.38 -10.46
N GLU A 214 20.50 5.94 -10.32
CA GLU A 214 20.31 7.38 -10.17
C GLU A 214 19.81 7.80 -8.80
N CYS A 215 19.07 6.94 -8.06
CA CYS A 215 18.47 7.33 -6.80
C CYS A 215 19.45 7.25 -5.64
N ASP A 216 19.78 8.39 -5.04
CA ASP A 216 20.67 8.43 -3.88
C ASP A 216 20.07 7.72 -2.66
N PHE A 217 18.75 7.70 -2.50
CA PHE A 217 18.09 6.95 -1.43
C PHE A 217 18.23 5.44 -1.61
N ILE A 218 18.03 4.93 -2.81
CA ILE A 218 18.16 3.48 -3.08
C ILE A 218 19.63 3.05 -2.94
N LYS A 219 20.59 3.88 -3.39
CA LYS A 219 22.02 3.65 -3.13
C LYS A 219 22.31 3.63 -1.63
N TYR A 220 21.80 4.59 -0.89
CA TYR A 220 21.94 4.64 0.58
C TYR A 220 21.41 3.35 1.23
N CYS A 221 20.22 2.88 0.85
CA CYS A 221 19.65 1.64 1.39
C CYS A 221 20.55 0.42 1.10
N ARG A 222 21.07 0.32 -0.12
CA ARG A 222 21.99 -0.74 -0.52
C ARG A 222 23.29 -0.71 0.30
N ASP A 223 23.89 0.46 0.39
CA ASP A 223 25.25 0.63 0.97
C ASP A 223 25.23 0.59 2.51
N ASN A 224 24.08 0.84 3.15
CA ASN A 224 23.90 0.83 4.60
C ASN A 224 22.98 -0.31 5.09
N ALA A 225 22.76 -1.32 4.30
CA ALA A 225 21.79 -2.40 4.57
C ALA A 225 21.94 -3.05 5.96
N ALA A 226 23.17 -3.18 6.49
CA ALA A 226 23.42 -3.78 7.79
C ALA A 226 22.83 -3.00 8.99
N VAL A 227 22.63 -1.69 8.82
CA VAL A 227 22.17 -0.77 9.89
C VAL A 227 20.93 0.02 9.50
N LEU A 228 20.29 -0.35 8.40
CA LEU A 228 19.14 0.35 7.86
C LEU A 228 17.97 0.33 8.85
N SER A 229 17.30 1.46 9.03
CA SER A 229 16.09 1.54 9.85
C SER A 229 14.96 0.73 9.20
N GLU A 230 14.03 0.21 10.00
CA GLU A 230 12.84 -0.50 9.47
C GLU A 230 12.03 0.40 8.53
N HIS A 231 11.98 1.70 8.83
CA HIS A 231 11.29 2.68 8.01
C HIS A 231 11.92 2.84 6.63
N ASP A 232 13.26 3.02 6.57
CA ASP A 232 13.98 3.16 5.30
C ASP A 232 13.93 1.86 4.50
N TRP A 233 14.03 0.71 5.19
CA TRP A 233 13.87 -0.60 4.59
C TRP A 233 12.49 -0.75 3.93
N TYR A 234 11.40 -0.38 4.64
CA TYR A 234 10.05 -0.43 4.06
C TYR A 234 9.86 0.58 2.92
N ALA A 235 10.47 1.77 3.03
CA ALA A 235 10.46 2.76 1.96
C ALA A 235 11.15 2.22 0.69
N MET A 236 12.28 1.53 0.83
CA MET A 236 12.95 0.82 -0.27
C MET A 236 12.04 -0.25 -0.86
N ILE A 237 11.43 -1.11 -0.03
CA ILE A 237 10.50 -2.15 -0.47
C ILE A 237 9.37 -1.53 -1.29
N SER A 238 8.72 -0.47 -0.80
CA SER A 238 7.59 0.17 -1.47
C SER A 238 7.96 0.73 -2.86
N ASN A 239 9.19 1.21 -3.00
CA ASN A 239 9.67 1.79 -4.25
C ASN A 239 10.20 0.77 -5.26
N LEU A 240 10.79 -0.33 -4.81
CA LEU A 240 11.34 -1.36 -5.70
C LEU A 240 10.33 -2.46 -6.05
N SER A 241 9.30 -2.67 -5.22
CA SER A 241 8.28 -3.72 -5.47
C SER A 241 7.44 -3.51 -6.72
N VAL A 242 7.38 -2.29 -7.26
CA VAL A 242 6.62 -1.97 -8.47
C VAL A 242 7.30 -2.46 -9.75
N PHE A 243 8.59 -2.80 -9.69
CA PHE A 243 9.39 -3.16 -10.85
C PHE A 243 9.42 -4.66 -11.11
N GLU A 244 9.55 -5.02 -12.39
CA GLU A 244 9.96 -6.36 -12.82
C GLU A 244 11.34 -6.68 -12.20
N GLY A 245 11.48 -7.86 -11.59
CA GLY A 245 12.69 -8.23 -10.86
C GLY A 245 12.90 -7.52 -9.50
N GLY A 246 12.03 -6.56 -9.13
CA GLY A 246 12.20 -5.77 -7.91
C GLY A 246 12.27 -6.59 -6.63
N ALA A 247 11.53 -7.71 -6.54
CA ALA A 247 11.62 -8.61 -5.39
C ALA A 247 13.04 -9.19 -5.22
N ALA A 248 13.70 -9.57 -6.32
CA ALA A 248 15.06 -10.12 -6.27
C ALA A 248 16.06 -9.07 -5.77
N VAL A 249 15.95 -7.82 -6.25
CA VAL A 249 16.80 -6.70 -5.83
C VAL A 249 16.56 -6.37 -4.35
N ILE A 250 15.30 -6.34 -3.88
CA ILE A 250 14.97 -6.12 -2.46
C ILE A 250 15.61 -7.19 -1.58
N HIS A 251 15.50 -8.47 -1.95
CA HIS A 251 16.16 -9.56 -1.22
C HIS A 251 17.67 -9.41 -1.22
N GLN A 252 18.27 -9.08 -2.37
CA GLN A 252 19.71 -8.85 -2.50
C GLN A 252 20.19 -7.74 -1.56
N TYR A 253 19.50 -6.60 -1.53
CA TYR A 253 19.86 -5.46 -0.69
C TYR A 253 19.56 -5.68 0.79
N SER A 254 18.59 -6.53 1.13
CA SER A 254 18.26 -6.86 2.52
C SER A 254 19.21 -7.88 3.16
N LYS A 255 19.87 -8.74 2.36
CA LYS A 255 20.76 -9.82 2.87
C LYS A 255 21.84 -9.39 3.87
N PRO A 256 22.50 -8.24 3.75
CA PRO A 256 23.52 -7.82 4.70
C PRO A 256 22.97 -7.45 6.09
N TYR A 257 21.65 -7.30 6.24
CA TYR A 257 21.05 -7.01 7.54
C TYR A 257 21.16 -8.23 8.48
N PRO A 258 21.68 -8.07 9.73
CA PRO A 258 21.96 -9.20 10.62
C PRO A 258 20.73 -10.06 10.99
N LYS A 259 19.54 -9.47 10.93
CA LYS A 259 18.27 -10.16 11.20
C LYS A 259 17.46 -10.41 9.91
N TYR A 260 18.12 -10.45 8.76
CA TYR A 260 17.44 -10.72 7.49
C TYR A 260 16.70 -12.08 7.55
N SER A 261 15.44 -12.06 7.16
CA SER A 261 14.60 -13.23 6.93
C SER A 261 14.01 -13.14 5.53
N PHE A 262 14.18 -14.19 4.74
CA PHE A 262 13.56 -14.28 3.42
C PHE A 262 12.04 -14.20 3.51
N GLU A 263 11.45 -14.94 4.45
CA GLU A 263 10.01 -15.00 4.65
C GLU A 263 9.43 -13.64 5.05
N GLU A 264 10.05 -12.94 6.02
CA GLU A 264 9.61 -11.62 6.46
C GLU A 264 9.70 -10.59 5.32
N THR A 265 10.82 -10.59 4.59
CA THR A 265 11.01 -9.69 3.45
C THR A 265 9.97 -9.96 2.36
N GLN A 266 9.73 -11.24 2.04
CA GLN A 266 8.74 -11.64 1.05
C GLN A 266 7.31 -11.25 1.48
N ASN A 267 6.98 -11.40 2.77
CA ASN A 267 5.70 -10.99 3.32
C ASN A 267 5.49 -9.47 3.23
N LYS A 268 6.52 -8.67 3.50
CA LYS A 268 6.47 -7.21 3.35
C LYS A 268 6.28 -6.78 1.89
N ILE A 269 6.97 -7.44 0.94
CA ILE A 269 6.79 -7.21 -0.51
C ILE A 269 5.35 -7.54 -0.92
N GLN A 270 4.83 -8.69 -0.53
CA GLN A 270 3.46 -9.10 -0.84
C GLN A 270 2.42 -8.19 -0.19
N HIS A 271 2.66 -7.80 1.07
CA HIS A 271 1.79 -6.85 1.77
C HIS A 271 1.70 -5.52 1.00
N PHE A 272 2.83 -4.93 0.62
CA PHE A 272 2.83 -3.71 -0.19
C PHE A 272 2.08 -3.92 -1.51
N ARG A 273 2.35 -5.00 -2.23
CA ARG A 273 1.71 -5.31 -3.51
C ARG A 273 0.19 -5.46 -3.40
N ARG A 274 -0.33 -6.02 -2.31
CA ARG A 274 -1.77 -6.22 -2.07
C ARG A 274 -2.46 -5.00 -1.47
N SER A 275 -1.72 -4.13 -0.80
CA SER A 275 -2.29 -2.98 -0.09
C SER A 275 -2.89 -1.92 -1.02
N GLY A 276 -2.50 -1.91 -2.30
CA GLY A 276 -2.87 -0.84 -3.24
C GLY A 276 -2.29 0.53 -2.87
N THR A 277 -1.35 0.58 -1.92
CA THR A 277 -0.65 1.82 -1.56
C THR A 277 0.37 2.18 -2.64
N LYS A 278 0.64 3.46 -2.77
CA LYS A 278 1.62 4.00 -3.71
C LYS A 278 3.04 3.90 -3.14
N PRO A 279 4.09 3.92 -4.00
CA PRO A 279 5.46 4.05 -3.55
C PRO A 279 5.64 5.24 -2.62
N MET A 280 6.41 5.05 -1.53
CA MET A 280 6.66 6.11 -0.56
C MET A 280 7.36 7.30 -1.23
N THR A 281 6.85 8.51 -0.97
CA THR A 281 7.35 9.72 -1.62
C THR A 281 8.71 10.15 -1.05
N CYS A 282 9.52 10.84 -1.86
CA CYS A 282 10.78 11.43 -1.41
C CYS A 282 10.59 12.41 -0.24
N ARG A 283 9.45 13.11 -0.20
CA ARG A 283 9.08 14.00 0.91
C ARG A 283 8.91 13.21 2.21
N THR A 284 8.13 12.14 2.20
CA THR A 284 7.92 11.28 3.38
C THR A 284 9.21 10.63 3.84
N ILE A 285 10.07 10.20 2.90
CA ILE A 285 11.40 9.66 3.21
C ILE A 285 12.27 10.72 3.89
N ALA A 286 12.25 11.97 3.42
CA ALA A 286 12.99 13.07 4.01
C ALA A 286 12.47 13.45 5.40
N GLU A 287 11.16 13.48 5.61
CA GLU A 287 10.52 13.73 6.91
C GLU A 287 10.92 12.69 7.98
N LYS A 288 11.36 11.50 7.54
CA LYS A 288 11.80 10.40 8.39
C LYS A 288 13.31 10.31 8.58
N GLY A 289 14.08 11.22 8.02
CA GLY A 289 15.50 11.41 8.34
C GLY A 289 16.47 11.29 7.15
N PHE A 290 16.09 10.72 6.01
CA PHE A 290 17.01 10.68 4.86
C PHE A 290 16.99 11.99 4.07
N SER A 291 18.09 12.72 4.12
CA SER A 291 18.25 14.00 3.41
C SER A 291 18.90 13.80 2.05
N CYS A 292 18.07 13.67 1.00
CA CYS A 292 18.55 13.44 -0.37
C CYS A 292 19.35 14.65 -0.92
N PRO A 293 20.64 14.49 -1.28
CA PRO A 293 21.46 15.58 -1.83
C PRO A 293 20.90 16.14 -3.14
N LYS A 294 20.49 15.29 -4.06
CA LYS A 294 19.97 15.69 -5.38
C LYS A 294 18.62 16.43 -5.28
N LEU A 295 17.78 16.07 -4.30
CA LEU A 295 16.52 16.79 -4.08
C LEU A 295 16.78 18.21 -3.54
N ARG A 296 17.75 18.35 -2.61
CA ARG A 296 18.13 19.65 -2.04
C ARG A 296 18.82 20.59 -3.03
N SER A 297 19.62 20.03 -3.93
CA SER A 297 20.31 20.82 -4.96
C SER A 297 19.45 21.13 -6.19
N GLY A 298 18.20 20.63 -6.24
CA GLY A 298 17.33 20.78 -7.40
C GLY A 298 17.72 19.91 -8.61
N GLN A 299 18.68 19.01 -8.46
CA GLN A 299 19.08 18.07 -9.51
C GLN A 299 18.09 16.92 -9.73
N CYS A 300 17.18 16.71 -8.78
CA CYS A 300 16.11 15.73 -8.88
C CYS A 300 14.78 16.38 -8.47
N SER A 301 13.77 16.21 -9.31
CA SER A 301 12.39 16.70 -9.06
C SER A 301 11.39 15.57 -8.89
N CYS A 302 11.85 14.32 -8.75
CA CYS A 302 11.00 13.16 -8.63
C CYS A 302 10.21 13.17 -7.32
N LYS A 303 8.94 12.79 -7.40
CA LYS A 303 8.06 12.68 -6.22
C LYS A 303 8.37 11.44 -5.38
N SER A 304 8.85 10.37 -6.01
CA SER A 304 9.27 9.12 -5.33
C SER A 304 10.50 8.53 -6.03
N PRO A 305 11.32 7.71 -5.36
CA PRO A 305 12.40 6.96 -6.00
C PRO A 305 11.96 6.19 -7.24
N ALA A 306 10.81 5.50 -7.16
CA ALA A 306 10.27 4.74 -8.28
C ALA A 306 9.93 5.63 -9.51
N ALA A 307 9.62 6.90 -9.31
CA ALA A 307 9.29 7.82 -10.41
C ALA A 307 10.49 8.17 -11.30
N LEU A 308 11.70 7.89 -10.86
CA LEU A 308 12.93 8.12 -11.66
C LEU A 308 12.95 7.33 -12.97
N CYS A 309 12.32 6.17 -13.04
CA CYS A 309 12.26 5.36 -14.26
C CYS A 309 11.55 6.06 -15.44
N PHE A 310 10.76 7.10 -15.16
CA PHE A 310 10.09 7.90 -16.21
C PHE A 310 10.92 9.10 -16.66
N GLN A 311 12.03 9.37 -16.01
CA GLN A 311 12.96 10.41 -16.43
C GLN A 311 14.05 9.82 -17.31
N PRO A 312 14.56 10.55 -18.31
CA PRO A 312 15.73 10.10 -19.05
C PRO A 312 16.91 9.96 -18.10
N LEU A 313 17.65 8.85 -18.24
CA LEU A 313 18.89 8.66 -17.52
C LEU A 313 19.90 9.74 -17.87
N SER A 314 20.69 10.16 -16.88
CA SER A 314 21.91 10.88 -17.15
C SER A 314 22.93 10.00 -17.90
N ILE A 315 23.82 10.62 -18.64
CA ILE A 315 24.90 9.89 -19.36
C ILE A 315 25.73 9.06 -18.39
N ASP A 316 26.02 9.60 -17.21
CA ASP A 316 26.77 8.88 -16.17
C ASP A 316 25.97 7.70 -15.59
N GLY A 317 24.65 7.84 -15.45
CA GLY A 317 23.77 6.74 -15.06
C GLY A 317 23.76 5.61 -16.09
N ILE A 318 23.69 5.94 -17.39
CA ILE A 318 23.76 4.95 -18.47
C ILE A 318 25.12 4.22 -18.46
N ARG A 319 26.23 4.95 -18.25
CA ARG A 319 27.57 4.35 -18.12
C ARG A 319 27.68 3.44 -16.90
N ALA A 320 27.12 3.83 -15.77
CA ALA A 320 27.09 3.00 -14.57
C ALA A 320 26.34 1.69 -14.81
N LEU A 321 25.21 1.73 -15.51
CA LEU A 321 24.46 0.52 -15.89
C LEU A 321 25.24 -0.37 -16.86
N LEU A 322 25.92 0.22 -17.84
CA LEU A 322 26.74 -0.53 -18.77
C LEU A 322 27.81 -1.33 -18.03
N LEU A 323 28.48 -0.73 -17.03
CA LEU A 323 29.47 -1.41 -16.21
C LEU A 323 28.93 -2.58 -15.39
N GLN A 324 27.63 -2.63 -15.12
CA GLN A 324 26.98 -3.75 -14.43
C GLN A 324 26.65 -4.92 -15.37
N GLN A 325 26.65 -4.71 -16.71
CA GLN A 325 26.38 -5.77 -17.67
C GLN A 325 27.52 -6.77 -17.66
N LYS A 326 27.21 -8.05 -17.51
CA LYS A 326 28.20 -9.12 -17.65
C LYS A 326 28.55 -9.31 -19.14
N VAL A 327 29.80 -9.17 -19.50
CA VAL A 327 30.28 -9.52 -20.84
C VAL A 327 30.26 -11.05 -20.95
N GLN A 328 29.61 -11.56 -21.97
CA GLN A 328 29.58 -12.99 -22.29
C GLN A 328 30.61 -13.27 -23.38
N ASN A 329 31.14 -14.48 -23.41
CA ASN A 329 32.21 -14.82 -24.34
C ASN A 329 31.73 -15.15 -25.78
N ALA A 330 30.42 -15.09 -26.03
CA ALA A 330 29.82 -15.38 -27.34
C ALA A 330 29.35 -14.06 -28.00
N VAL A 331 29.96 -13.70 -29.12
CA VAL A 331 29.69 -12.44 -29.86
C VAL A 331 28.23 -12.24 -30.21
N VAL A 332 27.47 -13.29 -30.45
CA VAL A 332 26.03 -13.20 -30.76
C VAL A 332 25.20 -12.82 -29.53
N GLU A 333 25.55 -13.38 -28.35
CA GLU A 333 24.88 -13.08 -27.08
C GLU A 333 25.25 -11.66 -26.61
N ASP A 334 26.49 -11.26 -26.78
CA ASP A 334 26.98 -9.91 -26.50
C ASP A 334 26.27 -8.86 -27.36
N LEU A 335 26.08 -9.16 -28.66
CA LEU A 335 25.37 -8.28 -29.58
C LEU A 335 23.89 -8.17 -29.20
N GLN A 336 23.24 -9.25 -28.78
CA GLN A 336 21.86 -9.22 -28.32
C GLN A 336 21.74 -8.43 -27.01
N THR A 337 22.65 -8.61 -26.08
CA THR A 337 22.74 -7.86 -24.82
C THR A 337 22.91 -6.37 -25.09
N ALA A 338 23.80 -5.99 -26.01
CA ALA A 338 24.00 -4.62 -26.43
C ALA A 338 22.75 -4.02 -27.12
N ARG A 339 22.03 -4.81 -27.94
CA ARG A 339 20.76 -4.39 -28.55
C ARG A 339 19.68 -4.12 -27.50
N ASN A 340 19.58 -5.00 -26.51
CA ASN A 340 18.67 -4.82 -25.39
C ASN A 340 19.02 -3.54 -24.61
N PHE A 341 20.30 -3.31 -24.34
CA PHE A 341 20.78 -2.10 -23.68
C PHE A 341 20.43 -0.83 -24.47
N VAL A 342 20.67 -0.81 -25.78
CA VAL A 342 20.28 0.31 -26.66
C VAL A 342 18.78 0.55 -26.62
N SER A 343 17.99 -0.52 -26.68
CA SER A 343 16.51 -0.42 -26.66
C SER A 343 15.95 0.07 -25.33
N GLU A 344 16.59 -0.30 -24.23
CA GLU A 344 16.11 0.01 -22.89
C GLU A 344 16.60 1.37 -22.37
N TYR A 345 17.85 1.75 -22.69
CA TYR A 345 18.50 2.91 -22.07
C TYR A 345 18.88 4.03 -23.03
N LEU A 346 19.03 3.77 -24.36
CA LEU A 346 19.43 4.79 -25.32
C LEU A 346 18.30 5.27 -26.24
N TYR A 347 17.11 4.72 -26.13
CA TYR A 347 15.97 5.04 -27.02
C TYR A 347 15.54 6.51 -26.97
N ASN A 348 15.76 7.22 -25.87
CA ASN A 348 15.39 8.60 -25.62
C ASN A 348 16.59 9.55 -25.52
N VAL A 349 17.80 9.06 -25.73
CA VAL A 349 19.01 9.86 -25.77
C VAL A 349 19.19 10.46 -27.16
N ASP A 350 19.59 11.73 -27.24
CA ASP A 350 19.83 12.39 -28.52
C ASP A 350 20.86 11.64 -29.36
N SER A 351 20.68 11.70 -30.68
CA SER A 351 21.45 10.88 -31.60
C SER A 351 22.97 11.11 -31.55
N VAL A 352 23.43 12.32 -31.23
CA VAL A 352 24.88 12.63 -31.15
C VAL A 352 25.49 11.99 -29.91
N THR A 353 24.82 12.15 -28.78
CA THR A 353 25.25 11.55 -27.50
C THR A 353 25.20 10.02 -27.57
N ALA A 354 24.10 9.46 -28.08
CA ALA A 354 23.93 8.01 -28.22
C ALA A 354 24.98 7.41 -29.20
N GLU A 355 25.27 8.07 -30.31
CA GLU A 355 26.30 7.65 -31.26
C GLU A 355 27.69 7.60 -30.60
N SER A 356 28.03 8.62 -29.80
CA SER A 356 29.27 8.64 -29.03
C SER A 356 29.35 7.45 -28.05
N MET A 357 28.25 7.21 -27.29
CA MET A 357 28.22 6.10 -26.34
C MET A 357 28.32 4.73 -27.01
N ILE A 358 27.65 4.52 -28.14
CA ILE A 358 27.75 3.25 -28.88
C ILE A 358 29.15 3.04 -29.44
N HIS A 359 29.77 4.08 -29.99
CA HIS A 359 31.13 3.99 -30.57
C HIS A 359 32.24 3.80 -29.54
N TYR A 360 32.11 4.44 -28.36
CA TYR A 360 33.18 4.38 -27.36
C TYR A 360 32.83 3.41 -26.23
N ASP A 361 31.74 3.66 -25.52
CA ASP A 361 31.46 2.92 -24.29
C ASP A 361 30.99 1.48 -24.56
N LEU A 362 29.95 1.27 -25.43
CA LEU A 362 29.46 -0.08 -25.73
C LEU A 362 30.51 -0.89 -26.52
N LYS A 363 31.12 -0.30 -27.53
CA LYS A 363 32.11 -0.99 -28.36
C LYS A 363 33.27 -1.48 -27.50
N GLN A 364 33.79 -0.66 -26.59
CA GLN A 364 34.88 -1.04 -25.70
C GLN A 364 34.43 -2.09 -24.68
N HIS A 365 33.24 -1.93 -24.09
CA HIS A 365 32.73 -2.84 -23.06
C HIS A 365 32.49 -4.26 -23.62
N PHE A 366 31.91 -4.38 -24.82
CA PHE A 366 31.60 -5.66 -25.45
C PHE A 366 32.71 -6.14 -26.42
N GLY A 367 33.76 -5.37 -26.64
CA GLY A 367 34.85 -5.74 -27.55
C GLY A 367 34.46 -5.76 -29.03
N PHE A 368 33.47 -4.99 -29.46
CA PHE A 368 32.91 -5.02 -30.80
C PHE A 368 33.87 -4.43 -31.86
N LYS A 369 33.74 -4.96 -33.10
CA LYS A 369 34.33 -4.37 -34.30
C LYS A 369 33.39 -3.26 -34.85
N ASN A 370 33.90 -2.44 -35.76
CA ASN A 370 33.09 -1.40 -36.40
C ASN A 370 31.83 -1.93 -37.13
N ALA A 371 31.92 -3.18 -37.65
CA ALA A 371 30.76 -3.83 -38.28
C ALA A 371 29.59 -4.07 -37.29
N ASP A 372 29.89 -4.39 -36.03
CA ASP A 372 28.89 -4.70 -35.00
C ASP A 372 28.22 -3.44 -34.46
N VAL A 373 28.89 -2.30 -34.53
CA VAL A 373 28.39 -1.01 -34.10
C VAL A 373 27.31 -0.45 -35.04
N LYS A 374 27.42 -0.69 -36.33
CA LYS A 374 26.51 -0.16 -37.36
C LYS A 374 25.04 -0.55 -37.13
N PRO A 375 24.67 -1.82 -36.83
CA PRO A 375 23.28 -2.17 -36.52
C PRO A 375 22.76 -1.58 -35.21
N LEU A 376 23.60 -1.31 -34.21
CA LEU A 376 23.23 -0.67 -32.96
C LEU A 376 22.89 0.81 -33.18
N LEU A 377 23.66 1.50 -34.01
CA LEU A 377 23.36 2.89 -34.40
C LEU A 377 22.06 3.01 -35.19
N ALA A 378 21.80 2.06 -36.10
CA ALA A 378 20.55 2.04 -36.87
C ALA A 378 19.35 1.85 -35.94
N LEU A 379 19.43 0.89 -35.01
CA LEU A 379 18.40 0.63 -34.00
C LEU A 379 18.14 1.86 -33.12
N GLN A 380 19.17 2.52 -32.63
CA GLN A 380 19.04 3.70 -31.79
C GLN A 380 18.33 4.86 -32.54
N LYS A 381 18.72 5.12 -33.76
CA LYS A 381 18.11 6.16 -34.60
C LYS A 381 16.62 5.91 -34.85
N GLU A 382 16.24 4.66 -35.11
CA GLU A 382 14.84 4.25 -35.26
C GLU A 382 14.03 4.47 -33.97
N LEU A 383 14.56 4.02 -32.84
CA LEU A 383 13.92 4.15 -31.51
C LEU A 383 13.78 5.61 -31.11
N TYR A 384 14.81 6.43 -31.30
CA TYR A 384 14.77 7.86 -30.99
C TYR A 384 13.75 8.61 -31.85
N LYS A 385 13.66 8.32 -33.14
CA LYS A 385 12.64 8.86 -34.03
C LYS A 385 11.23 8.48 -33.57
N ALA A 386 11.03 7.21 -33.19
CA ALA A 386 9.76 6.75 -32.64
C ALA A 386 9.40 7.44 -31.32
N PHE A 387 10.39 7.69 -30.45
CA PHE A 387 10.22 8.43 -29.21
C PHE A 387 9.84 9.90 -29.48
N GLN A 388 10.52 10.59 -30.40
CA GLN A 388 10.18 11.95 -30.77
C GLN A 388 8.75 12.08 -31.33
N ASN A 389 8.37 11.20 -32.25
CA ASN A 389 7.03 11.18 -32.83
C ASN A 389 5.95 10.95 -31.75
N LYS A 390 6.21 10.10 -30.76
CA LYS A 390 5.30 9.90 -29.61
C LYS A 390 5.24 11.14 -28.72
N SER A 391 6.34 11.86 -28.53
CA SER A 391 6.37 13.08 -27.70
C SER A 391 5.65 14.25 -28.36
N GLU A 392 5.68 14.36 -29.69
CA GLU A 392 4.90 15.34 -30.45
C GLU A 392 3.40 15.03 -30.45
N THR A 393 3.04 13.75 -30.55
CA THR A 393 1.64 13.30 -30.47
C THR A 393 1.08 13.47 -29.03
N ARG A 394 1.93 13.46 -28.01
CA ARG A 394 1.55 13.73 -26.60
C ARG A 394 1.18 15.19 -26.32
N LYS A 395 1.70 16.15 -27.08
CA LYS A 395 1.21 17.54 -27.03
C LYS A 395 -0.24 17.66 -27.51
N HIS A 396 -0.79 16.64 -28.17
CA HIS A 396 -2.15 16.63 -28.74
C HIS A 396 -3.08 15.50 -28.27
N ARG A 397 -2.62 14.49 -27.54
CA ARG A 397 -3.50 13.45 -26.96
C ARG A 397 -2.83 12.81 -25.73
N SER A 398 -3.42 13.02 -24.56
CA SER A 398 -3.21 12.25 -23.35
C SER A 398 -3.60 10.78 -23.58
N GLY A 399 -2.63 9.91 -23.80
CA GLY A 399 -2.89 8.51 -24.14
C GLY A 399 -1.74 7.57 -23.86
N MET A 400 -0.90 7.85 -22.85
CA MET A 400 -0.17 6.84 -22.11
C MET A 400 -0.62 6.98 -20.64
N GLU A 401 -1.15 5.91 -20.09
CA GLU A 401 -1.46 5.84 -18.68
C GLU A 401 -0.17 5.97 -17.88
N ILE A 402 0.15 7.23 -17.55
CA ILE A 402 1.12 7.51 -16.49
C ILE A 402 0.41 7.03 -15.22
N PRO A 403 1.00 6.11 -14.46
CA PRO A 403 0.36 5.63 -13.24
C PRO A 403 -0.01 6.82 -12.34
N ASP A 404 -1.20 6.81 -11.75
CA ASP A 404 -1.74 7.89 -10.90
C ASP A 404 -0.78 8.35 -9.79
N TRP A 405 0.15 7.51 -9.35
CA TRP A 405 1.17 7.85 -8.37
C TRP A 405 2.31 8.72 -8.93
N TYR A 406 2.41 8.89 -10.27
CA TYR A 406 3.44 9.73 -10.88
C TYR A 406 3.07 11.22 -10.84
N GLU A 407 1.80 11.58 -11.03
CA GLU A 407 1.35 12.97 -11.10
C GLU A 407 1.04 13.62 -9.74
N MET A 408 0.93 12.83 -8.67
CA MET A 408 0.69 13.31 -7.30
C MET A 408 1.96 13.46 -6.51
#